data_66eb94316011ffb902c6342eeef84e73
#
_entry.id   66eb94316011ffb902c6342eeef84e73
#
_cell.length_a   1.000
_cell.length_b   1.000
_cell.length_c   1.000
_cell.angle_alpha   90.00
_cell.angle_beta   90.00
_cell.angle_gamma   90.00
#
_symmetry.space_group_name_H-M   'P 1'
#
loop_
_entity.id
_entity.type
_entity.pdbx_description
1 polymer ?
#
loop_
_entity_poly.entity_id
_entity_poly.type
_entity_poly.pdbx_seq_one_letter_code
_entity_poly.pdbx_strand_id
1 'polypeptide(L)'
;STAFVEQFDREMAQGKVVSALVTAMKGSQMGPPVFNVMPRWLLELLTKMMTASEEKKAKADDVTMRMLASTLHSDFQLSVETKEALESFKAIRADVLLLGGSKSPAYFKVALDALEKVLPHAKRTEFPGLNHGASGNANRGGKPKLVAQELRQFFA
;
A
#
# COMPACT_ATOMS: atom_id res chain seq x y z
N SER A 1 -0.02 11.87 9.95
CA SER A 1 0.82 13.08 10.03
C SER A 1 1.30 13.45 8.63
N THR A 2 1.11 14.68 8.18
CA THR A 2 1.59 15.19 6.88
C THR A 2 3.10 15.46 6.86
N ALA A 3 3.72 15.53 8.03
CA ALA A 3 5.15 15.87 8.17
C ALA A 3 6.10 14.94 7.38
N PHE A 4 5.80 13.65 7.27
CA PHE A 4 6.63 12.74 6.49
C PHE A 4 6.49 12.98 4.97
N VAL A 5 5.33 13.45 4.51
CA VAL A 5 5.09 13.79 3.10
C VAL A 5 5.94 14.98 2.71
N GLU A 6 5.96 16.03 3.53
CA GLU A 6 6.80 17.21 3.32
C GLU A 6 8.29 16.86 3.32
N GLN A 7 8.72 15.95 4.20
CA GLN A 7 10.10 15.47 4.23
C GLN A 7 10.43 14.68 2.97
N PHE A 8 9.53 13.78 2.56
CA PHE A 8 9.66 13.00 1.32
C PHE A 8 9.85 13.93 0.12
N ASP A 9 9.01 14.95 -0.03
CA ASP A 9 9.06 15.90 -1.13
C ASP A 9 10.39 16.68 -1.16
N ARG A 10 10.86 17.13 0.01
CA ARG A 10 12.17 17.79 0.13
C ARG A 10 13.32 16.89 -0.32
N GLU A 11 13.29 15.61 0.09
CA GLU A 11 14.31 14.64 -0.27
C GLU A 11 14.27 14.29 -1.77
N MET A 12 13.07 14.17 -2.35
CA MET A 12 12.90 13.99 -3.80
C MET A 12 13.42 15.20 -4.59
N ALA A 13 13.09 16.42 -4.18
CA ALA A 13 13.57 17.65 -4.80
C ALA A 13 15.11 17.79 -4.76
N GLN A 14 15.74 17.19 -3.74
CA GLN A 14 17.21 17.14 -3.61
C GLN A 14 17.85 15.96 -4.36
N GLY A 15 17.08 15.15 -5.10
CA GLY A 15 17.56 13.94 -5.76
C GLY A 15 17.93 12.79 -4.82
N LYS A 16 17.58 12.88 -3.53
CA LYS A 16 17.86 11.87 -2.50
C LYS A 16 16.79 10.77 -2.49
N VAL A 17 16.61 10.11 -3.64
CA VAL A 17 15.52 9.14 -3.84
C VAL A 17 15.53 8.02 -2.80
N VAL A 18 16.70 7.49 -2.43
CA VAL A 18 16.83 6.42 -1.41
C VAL A 18 16.34 6.92 -0.04
N SER A 19 16.73 8.12 0.37
CA SER A 19 16.27 8.74 1.62
C SER A 19 14.77 8.97 1.61
N ALA A 20 14.23 9.46 0.49
CA ALA A 20 12.79 9.66 0.29
C ALA A 20 12.01 8.34 0.41
N LEU A 21 12.49 7.25 -0.21
CA LEU A 21 11.89 5.92 -0.07
C LEU A 21 11.88 5.44 1.39
N VAL A 22 12.96 5.67 2.14
CA VAL A 22 13.01 5.33 3.57
C VAL A 22 12.04 6.18 4.38
N THR A 23 11.91 7.47 4.07
CA THR A 23 10.92 8.37 4.68
C THR A 23 9.50 7.88 4.40
N ALA A 24 9.20 7.50 3.15
CA ALA A 24 7.92 6.94 2.76
C ALA A 24 7.60 5.64 3.52
N MET A 25 8.53 4.69 3.56
CA MET A 25 8.34 3.40 4.25
C MET A 25 8.06 3.58 5.75
N LYS A 26 8.82 4.45 6.43
CA LYS A 26 8.62 4.71 7.88
C LYS A 26 7.34 5.52 8.14
N GLY A 27 7.07 6.52 7.34
CA GLY A 27 5.92 7.42 7.51
C GLY A 27 4.57 6.75 7.26
N SER A 28 4.50 5.90 6.23
CA SER A 28 3.32 5.12 5.88
C SER A 28 3.22 3.77 6.61
N GLN A 29 4.22 3.43 7.45
CA GLN A 29 4.34 2.14 8.13
C GLN A 29 4.32 0.94 7.16
N MET A 30 4.76 1.16 5.92
CA MET A 30 4.89 0.11 4.90
C MET A 30 6.19 -0.65 5.13
N GLY A 31 6.07 -1.86 5.61
CA GLY A 31 7.21 -2.74 5.84
C GLY A 31 7.12 -3.54 7.12
N PRO A 32 8.05 -4.48 7.34
CA PRO A 32 8.11 -5.24 8.57
C PRO A 32 8.29 -4.33 9.80
N PRO A 33 7.69 -4.65 10.96
CA PRO A 33 7.79 -3.84 12.18
C PRO A 33 9.22 -3.50 12.60
N VAL A 34 10.18 -4.37 12.27
CA VAL A 34 11.61 -4.15 12.54
C VAL A 34 12.16 -2.88 11.88
N PHE A 35 11.57 -2.42 10.77
CA PHE A 35 11.98 -1.18 10.12
C PHE A 35 11.71 0.07 10.97
N ASN A 36 10.75 0.02 11.89
CA ASN A 36 10.44 1.14 12.78
C ASN A 36 11.54 1.37 13.82
N VAL A 37 12.21 0.29 14.25
CA VAL A 37 13.29 0.35 15.27
C VAL A 37 14.67 0.42 14.65
N MET A 38 14.79 0.14 13.35
CA MET A 38 16.07 0.15 12.65
C MET A 38 16.58 1.59 12.45
N PRO A 39 17.89 1.84 12.69
CA PRO A 39 18.50 3.14 12.40
C PRO A 39 18.33 3.53 10.92
N ARG A 40 18.06 4.81 10.68
CA ARG A 40 17.78 5.33 9.32
C ARG A 40 18.92 5.03 8.34
N TRP A 41 20.17 5.24 8.75
CA TRP A 41 21.33 5.00 7.89
C TRP A 41 21.42 3.55 7.39
N LEU A 42 21.02 2.59 8.25
CA LEU A 42 21.03 1.17 7.89
C LEU A 42 19.90 0.85 6.89
N LEU A 43 18.71 1.42 7.09
CA LEU A 43 17.61 1.31 6.12
C LEU A 43 17.99 1.93 4.77
N GLU A 44 18.65 3.07 4.77
CA GLU A 44 19.13 3.71 3.53
C GLU A 44 20.15 2.83 2.81
N LEU A 45 21.08 2.22 3.55
CA LEU A 45 22.04 1.27 2.97
C LEU A 45 21.34 0.06 2.33
N LEU A 46 20.42 -0.56 3.06
CA LEU A 46 19.65 -1.71 2.56
C LEU A 46 18.79 -1.32 1.35
N THR A 47 18.08 -0.21 1.42
CA THR A 47 17.25 0.29 0.31
C THR A 47 18.10 0.58 -0.92
N LYS A 48 19.27 1.19 -0.75
CA LYS A 48 20.23 1.43 -1.85
C LYS A 48 20.68 0.13 -2.51
N MET A 49 20.99 -0.89 -1.71
CA MET A 49 21.38 -2.21 -2.25
C MET A 49 20.23 -2.89 -2.98
N MET A 50 19.02 -2.82 -2.44
CA MET A 50 17.84 -3.43 -3.05
C MET A 50 17.48 -2.75 -4.38
N THR A 51 17.41 -1.42 -4.42
CA THR A 51 17.10 -0.68 -5.65
C THR A 51 18.18 -0.88 -6.71
N ALA A 52 19.45 -0.89 -6.35
CA ALA A 52 20.55 -1.18 -7.29
C ALA A 52 20.48 -2.61 -7.83
N SER A 53 20.10 -3.59 -7.01
CA SER A 53 19.91 -4.99 -7.45
C SER A 53 18.71 -5.13 -8.37
N GLU A 54 17.61 -4.41 -8.08
CA GLU A 54 16.42 -4.38 -8.92
C GLU A 54 16.75 -3.79 -10.31
N GLU A 55 17.41 -2.63 -10.35
CA GLU A 55 17.80 -1.96 -11.58
C GLU A 55 18.72 -2.82 -12.47
N LYS A 56 19.64 -3.59 -11.86
CA LYS A 56 20.51 -4.52 -12.61
C LYS A 56 19.76 -5.68 -13.24
N LYS A 57 18.63 -6.07 -12.68
CA LYS A 57 17.82 -7.21 -13.14
C LYS A 57 16.64 -6.80 -13.99
N ALA A 58 16.31 -5.50 -13.98
CA ALA A 58 15.17 -4.95 -14.70
C ALA A 58 15.37 -5.07 -16.21
N LYS A 59 14.32 -5.50 -16.90
CA LYS A 59 14.21 -5.47 -18.36
C LYS A 59 13.70 -4.11 -18.82
N ALA A 60 13.73 -3.87 -20.13
CA ALA A 60 13.33 -2.57 -20.70
C ALA A 60 11.92 -2.10 -20.30
N ASP A 61 11.00 -3.03 -20.09
CA ASP A 61 9.60 -2.75 -19.75
C ASP A 61 9.30 -2.89 -18.24
N ASP A 62 10.30 -3.16 -17.43
CA ASP A 62 10.09 -3.31 -15.97
C ASP A 62 10.04 -1.94 -15.30
N VAL A 63 9.03 -1.75 -14.46
CA VAL A 63 8.89 -0.56 -13.62
C VAL A 63 9.62 -0.81 -12.31
N THR A 64 10.66 -0.02 -12.04
CA THR A 64 11.48 -0.15 -10.82
C THR A 64 10.92 0.70 -9.66
N MET A 65 11.31 0.37 -8.45
CA MET A 65 10.93 1.14 -7.25
C MET A 65 11.40 2.60 -7.35
N ARG A 66 12.56 2.86 -7.96
CA ARG A 66 13.06 4.22 -8.17
C ARG A 66 12.18 5.03 -9.13
N MET A 67 11.66 4.39 -10.18
CA MET A 67 10.70 5.03 -11.10
C MET A 67 9.38 5.33 -10.39
N LEU A 68 8.88 4.40 -9.59
CA LEU A 68 7.66 4.58 -8.81
C LEU A 68 7.79 5.63 -7.71
N ALA A 69 8.99 5.92 -7.23
CA ALA A 69 9.19 6.92 -6.19
C ALA A 69 8.60 8.29 -6.57
N SER A 70 8.65 8.67 -7.85
CA SER A 70 8.09 9.94 -8.33
C SER A 70 6.56 10.03 -8.23
N THR A 71 5.85 8.91 -8.18
CA THR A 71 4.36 8.87 -8.09
C THR A 71 3.85 8.86 -6.65
N LEU A 72 4.71 8.53 -5.67
CA LEU A 72 4.31 8.40 -4.27
C LEU A 72 3.76 9.70 -3.67
N HIS A 73 4.22 10.87 -4.15
CA HIS A 73 3.64 12.14 -3.72
C HIS A 73 2.13 12.18 -3.94
N SER A 74 1.68 11.82 -5.16
CA SER A 74 0.26 11.82 -5.51
C SER A 74 -0.53 10.81 -4.67
N ASP A 75 0.03 9.64 -4.38
CA ASP A 75 -0.60 8.63 -3.54
C ASP A 75 -0.76 9.13 -2.09
N PHE A 76 0.25 9.81 -1.55
CA PHE A 76 0.18 10.40 -0.22
C PHE A 76 -0.80 11.56 -0.17
N GLN A 77 -0.81 12.43 -1.18
CA GLN A 77 -1.74 13.54 -1.27
C GLN A 77 -3.19 13.03 -1.33
N LEU A 78 -3.47 12.05 -2.18
CA LEU A 78 -4.78 11.40 -2.25
C LEU A 78 -5.21 10.85 -0.88
N SER A 79 -4.29 10.19 -0.16
CA SER A 79 -4.58 9.65 1.18
C SER A 79 -4.89 10.74 2.20
N VAL A 80 -4.28 11.91 2.09
CA VAL A 80 -4.56 13.07 2.96
C VAL A 80 -5.89 13.71 2.63
N GLU A 81 -6.17 13.94 1.35
CA GLU A 81 -7.39 14.59 0.85
C GLU A 81 -8.64 13.74 1.10
N THR A 82 -8.51 12.41 1.01
CA THR A 82 -9.65 11.49 1.21
C THR A 82 -9.90 11.12 2.67
N LYS A 83 -9.08 11.59 3.61
CA LYS A 83 -9.19 11.25 5.03
C LYS A 83 -10.59 11.54 5.62
N GLU A 84 -11.24 12.62 5.18
CA GLU A 84 -12.56 13.05 5.64
C GLU A 84 -13.69 12.60 4.71
N ALA A 85 -13.37 11.91 3.61
CA ALA A 85 -14.36 11.51 2.62
C ALA A 85 -15.19 10.28 3.03
N LEU A 86 -14.91 9.64 4.16
CA LEU A 86 -15.58 8.40 4.59
C LEU A 86 -17.11 8.55 4.63
N GLU A 87 -17.60 9.67 5.16
CA GLU A 87 -19.04 9.93 5.25
C GLU A 87 -19.71 10.06 3.87
N SER A 88 -19.00 10.52 2.84
CA SER A 88 -19.54 10.64 1.48
C SER A 88 -19.87 9.29 0.86
N PHE A 89 -19.23 8.20 1.32
CA PHE A 89 -19.47 6.86 0.84
C PHE A 89 -20.86 6.32 1.19
N LYS A 90 -21.57 6.93 2.13
CA LYS A 90 -23.00 6.65 2.41
C LYS A 90 -23.91 6.84 1.18
N ALA A 91 -23.48 7.67 0.24
CA ALA A 91 -24.23 7.92 -0.99
C ALA A 91 -24.05 6.83 -2.07
N ILE A 92 -23.15 5.88 -1.87
CA ILE A 92 -22.91 4.78 -2.80
C ILE A 92 -24.12 3.85 -2.78
N ARG A 93 -24.71 3.62 -3.94
CA ARG A 93 -25.88 2.74 -4.11
C ARG A 93 -25.54 1.38 -4.70
N ALA A 94 -24.34 1.23 -5.23
CA ALA A 94 -23.86 -0.04 -5.75
C ALA A 94 -23.59 -1.03 -4.62
N ASP A 95 -23.72 -2.32 -4.91
CA ASP A 95 -23.19 -3.36 -4.05
C ASP A 95 -21.68 -3.28 -4.00
N VAL A 96 -21.13 -3.37 -2.80
CA VAL A 96 -19.70 -3.23 -2.56
C VAL A 96 -19.13 -4.49 -1.92
N LEU A 97 -18.07 -5.03 -2.50
CA LEU A 97 -17.33 -6.14 -1.90
C LEU A 97 -16.04 -5.62 -1.27
N LEU A 98 -15.93 -5.75 0.06
CA LEU A 98 -14.74 -5.45 0.83
C LEU A 98 -13.90 -6.71 1.03
N LEU A 99 -12.68 -6.72 0.51
CA LEU A 99 -11.78 -7.86 0.63
C LEU A 99 -10.63 -7.54 1.58
N GLY A 100 -10.39 -8.43 2.53
CA GLY A 100 -9.28 -8.34 3.48
C GLY A 100 -8.53 -9.65 3.64
N GLY A 101 -7.40 -9.59 4.31
CA GLY A 101 -6.64 -10.79 4.69
C GLY A 101 -6.34 -10.79 6.18
N SER A 102 -6.46 -11.94 6.84
CA SER A 102 -6.29 -12.05 8.29
C SER A 102 -4.88 -11.70 8.77
N LYS A 103 -3.88 -11.77 7.89
CA LYS A 103 -2.48 -11.36 8.13
C LYS A 103 -2.16 -9.95 7.62
N SER A 104 -3.16 -9.18 7.18
CA SER A 104 -2.96 -7.77 6.84
C SER A 104 -2.63 -6.95 8.09
N PRO A 105 -1.84 -5.86 7.96
CA PRO A 105 -1.61 -4.91 9.04
C PRO A 105 -2.92 -4.40 9.65
N ALA A 106 -2.91 -4.11 10.95
CA ALA A 106 -4.11 -3.75 11.72
C ALA A 106 -4.85 -2.53 11.15
N TYR A 107 -4.13 -1.56 10.58
CA TYR A 107 -4.75 -0.36 10.00
C TYR A 107 -5.67 -0.68 8.80
N PHE A 108 -5.41 -1.75 8.03
CA PHE A 108 -6.34 -2.19 6.99
C PHE A 108 -7.65 -2.71 7.56
N LYS A 109 -7.59 -3.43 8.70
CA LYS A 109 -8.80 -3.90 9.37
C LYS A 109 -9.63 -2.74 9.87
N VAL A 110 -9.00 -1.75 10.49
CA VAL A 110 -9.66 -0.51 10.95
C VAL A 110 -10.34 0.21 9.79
N ALA A 111 -9.67 0.31 8.65
CA ALA A 111 -10.24 0.92 7.45
C ALA A 111 -11.45 0.14 6.91
N LEU A 112 -11.35 -1.20 6.83
CA LEU A 112 -12.44 -2.06 6.40
C LEU A 112 -13.64 -1.99 7.37
N ASP A 113 -13.40 -1.95 8.67
CA ASP A 113 -14.45 -1.81 9.69
C ASP A 113 -15.17 -0.45 9.57
N ALA A 114 -14.43 0.62 9.25
CA ALA A 114 -15.00 1.94 9.02
C ALA A 114 -15.84 1.99 7.73
N LEU A 115 -15.34 1.40 6.65
CA LEU A 115 -16.07 1.32 5.37
C LEU A 115 -17.35 0.49 5.51
N GLU A 116 -17.29 -0.67 6.15
CA GLU A 116 -18.45 -1.54 6.37
C GLU A 116 -19.57 -0.85 7.15
N LYS A 117 -19.23 0.05 8.07
CA LYS A 117 -20.21 0.83 8.85
C LYS A 117 -20.92 1.91 8.02
N VAL A 118 -20.26 2.47 7.02
CA VAL A 118 -20.82 3.60 6.25
C VAL A 118 -21.43 3.19 4.92
N LEU A 119 -20.99 2.06 4.35
CA LEU A 119 -21.49 1.55 3.09
C LEU A 119 -22.79 0.78 3.29
N PRO A 120 -23.92 1.19 2.69
CA PRO A 120 -25.23 0.58 2.96
C PRO A 120 -25.38 -0.86 2.41
N HIS A 121 -24.61 -1.20 1.36
CA HIS A 121 -24.68 -2.49 0.66
C HIS A 121 -23.29 -3.14 0.59
N ALA A 122 -22.56 -3.14 1.72
CA ALA A 122 -21.26 -3.79 1.79
C ALA A 122 -21.36 -5.26 2.19
N LYS A 123 -20.67 -6.11 1.43
CA LYS A 123 -20.32 -7.48 1.81
C LYS A 123 -18.83 -7.52 2.11
N ARG A 124 -18.45 -8.15 3.22
CA ARG A 124 -17.04 -8.29 3.60
C ARG A 124 -16.62 -9.76 3.58
N THR A 125 -15.44 -10.00 2.98
CA THR A 125 -14.79 -11.32 3.01
C THR A 125 -13.35 -11.14 3.49
N GLU A 126 -12.98 -11.86 4.56
CA GLU A 126 -11.61 -11.92 5.05
C GLU A 126 -11.00 -13.29 4.70
N PHE A 127 -9.89 -13.27 3.95
CA PHE A 127 -9.17 -14.49 3.58
C PHE A 127 -8.25 -14.97 4.71
N PRO A 128 -8.48 -16.17 5.28
CA PRO A 128 -7.63 -16.71 6.33
C PRO A 128 -6.20 -16.94 5.86
N GLY A 129 -5.23 -16.50 6.65
CA GLY A 129 -3.80 -16.71 6.37
C GLY A 129 -3.21 -15.86 5.25
N LEU A 130 -3.99 -15.03 4.56
CA LEU A 130 -3.53 -14.11 3.53
C LEU A 130 -3.36 -12.68 4.07
N ASN A 131 -2.60 -11.88 3.34
CA ASN A 131 -2.44 -10.45 3.58
C ASN A 131 -2.97 -9.62 2.40
N HIS A 132 -2.85 -8.30 2.47
CA HIS A 132 -3.31 -7.36 1.44
C HIS A 132 -2.65 -7.56 0.06
N GLY A 133 -1.51 -8.25 -0.03
CA GLY A 133 -0.86 -8.61 -1.30
C GLY A 133 -1.46 -9.83 -1.99
N ALA A 134 -2.52 -10.44 -1.45
CA ALA A 134 -3.11 -11.66 -2.00
C ALA A 134 -3.64 -11.52 -3.43
N SER A 135 -4.09 -10.33 -3.83
CA SER A 135 -4.54 -10.02 -5.19
C SER A 135 -3.41 -9.90 -6.22
N GLY A 136 -2.17 -9.77 -5.75
CA GLY A 136 -1.00 -9.65 -6.62
C GLY A 136 -0.66 -10.93 -7.37
N ASN A 137 0.35 -10.84 -8.23
CA ASN A 137 0.81 -11.95 -9.05
C ASN A 137 1.35 -13.12 -8.21
N ALA A 138 1.10 -14.35 -8.65
CA ALA A 138 1.51 -15.56 -7.95
C ALA A 138 3.04 -15.67 -7.75
N ASN A 139 3.84 -15.18 -8.69
CA ASN A 139 5.31 -15.13 -8.60
C ASN A 139 5.82 -14.16 -7.52
N ARG A 140 4.97 -13.28 -7.01
CA ARG A 140 5.23 -12.36 -5.88
C ARG A 140 4.55 -12.79 -4.59
N GLY A 141 4.10 -14.04 -4.51
CA GLY A 141 3.43 -14.60 -3.32
C GLY A 141 1.93 -14.33 -3.25
N GLY A 142 1.35 -13.71 -4.27
CA GLY A 142 -0.10 -13.53 -4.36
C GLY A 142 -0.86 -14.85 -4.53
N LYS A 143 -2.15 -14.80 -4.31
CA LYS A 143 -3.10 -15.92 -4.48
C LYS A 143 -4.28 -15.49 -5.36
N PRO A 144 -4.04 -15.00 -6.60
CA PRO A 144 -5.07 -14.38 -7.43
C PRO A 144 -6.23 -15.33 -7.76
N LYS A 145 -5.99 -16.64 -7.79
CA LYS A 145 -7.06 -17.63 -8.02
C LYS A 145 -8.12 -17.61 -6.91
N LEU A 146 -7.71 -17.48 -5.64
CA LEU A 146 -8.66 -17.41 -4.52
C LEU A 146 -9.45 -16.11 -4.56
N VAL A 147 -8.78 -15.00 -4.81
CA VAL A 147 -9.45 -13.69 -4.96
C VAL A 147 -10.44 -13.72 -6.12
N ALA A 148 -10.06 -14.29 -7.26
CA ALA A 148 -10.92 -14.41 -8.44
C ALA A 148 -12.15 -15.30 -8.21
N GLN A 149 -12.08 -16.30 -7.31
CA GLN A 149 -13.25 -17.10 -6.94
C GLN A 149 -14.28 -16.25 -6.20
N GLU A 150 -13.85 -15.45 -5.23
CA GLU A 150 -14.75 -14.56 -4.48
C GLU A 150 -15.35 -13.48 -5.38
N LEU A 151 -14.53 -12.88 -6.27
CA LEU A 151 -15.04 -11.91 -7.25
C LEU A 151 -16.10 -12.53 -8.17
N ARG A 152 -15.88 -13.73 -8.67
CA ARG A 152 -16.89 -14.42 -9.50
C ARG A 152 -18.21 -14.66 -8.76
N GLN A 153 -18.16 -15.00 -7.48
CA GLN A 153 -19.37 -15.18 -6.67
C GLN A 153 -20.11 -13.87 -6.44
N PHE A 154 -19.36 -12.78 -6.33
CA PHE A 154 -19.97 -11.46 -6.12
C PHE A 154 -20.61 -10.90 -7.38
N PHE A 155 -20.05 -11.18 -8.57
CA PHE A 155 -20.54 -10.68 -9.85
C PHE A 155 -21.46 -11.67 -10.60
N ALA A 156 -21.74 -12.84 -10.05
CA ALA A 156 -22.69 -13.80 -10.62
C ALA A 156 -24.12 -13.46 -10.26
#